data_dc77b6a3fca098acf4a2da0c479904db
#
_entry.id   dc77b6a3fca098acf4a2da0c479904db
#
_cell.length_a   1.000
_cell.length_b   1.000
_cell.length_c   1.000
_cell.angle_alpha   90.00
_cell.angle_beta   90.00
_cell.angle_gamma   90.00
#
_symmetry.space_group_name_H-M   'P 1'
#
loop_
_entity.id
_entity.type
_entity.pdbx_description
1 polymer ?
#
loop_
_entity_poly.entity_id
_entity_poly.type
_entity_poly.pdbx_seq_one_letter_code
_entity_poly.pdbx_strand_id
1 'polypeptide(L)'
;MDFTHFDEKGNAIMVDVSSKDTTQRTAIAYGEICVGQEILEKIENHQMKKGDVLSVARIAGIMAVKKTSDIIPLCHPLLLSKITVDFHINHEKELIETYCQVTCLGKTGVETVSYTHLTLPTT
;
A
#
# COMPACT_ATOMS: atom_id res chain seq x y z
N MET A 1 -4.88 18.20 16.26
CA MET A 1 -5.23 16.78 16.19
C MET A 1 -5.87 16.34 17.49
N ASP A 2 -7.04 15.78 17.39
CA ASP A 2 -7.76 15.35 18.59
C ASP A 2 -7.30 13.97 19.03
N PHE A 3 -7.05 13.84 20.34
CA PHE A 3 -6.71 12.57 20.92
C PHE A 3 -7.99 11.80 21.25
N THR A 4 -8.29 10.78 20.46
CA THR A 4 -9.55 10.04 20.58
C THR A 4 -9.53 8.93 21.63
N HIS A 5 -8.36 8.70 22.29
CA HIS A 5 -8.20 7.66 23.29
C HIS A 5 -8.26 8.17 24.73
N PHE A 6 -8.61 9.44 24.91
CA PHE A 6 -8.72 10.07 26.21
C PHE A 6 -10.03 10.84 26.32
N ASP A 7 -10.62 10.83 27.51
CA ASP A 7 -11.79 11.66 27.77
C ASP A 7 -11.37 13.11 28.06
N GLU A 8 -12.35 13.99 28.31
CA GLU A 8 -12.09 15.41 28.58
C GLU A 8 -11.26 15.64 29.85
N LYS A 9 -11.24 14.67 30.76
CA LYS A 9 -10.48 14.72 32.01
C LYS A 9 -9.09 14.12 31.88
N GLY A 10 -8.69 13.69 30.70
CA GLY A 10 -7.40 13.10 30.45
C GLY A 10 -7.28 11.62 30.79
N ASN A 11 -8.35 10.97 31.18
CA ASN A 11 -8.33 9.53 31.45
C ASN A 11 -8.38 8.74 30.15
N ALA A 12 -7.58 7.68 30.09
CA ALA A 12 -7.63 6.78 28.95
C ALA A 12 -8.96 6.02 28.96
N ILE A 13 -9.67 6.05 27.82
CA ILE A 13 -10.96 5.38 27.68
C ILE A 13 -11.00 4.60 26.38
N MET A 14 -11.89 3.60 26.33
CA MET A 14 -12.20 2.92 25.08
C MET A 14 -13.12 3.82 24.27
N VAL A 15 -12.67 4.23 23.07
CA VAL A 15 -13.43 5.12 22.22
C VAL A 15 -14.59 4.38 21.56
N ASP A 16 -15.80 4.94 21.66
CA ASP A 16 -16.94 4.45 20.91
C ASP A 16 -16.86 5.01 19.49
N VAL A 17 -16.29 4.21 18.57
CA VAL A 17 -16.09 4.63 17.19
C VAL A 17 -17.38 4.62 16.38
N SER A 18 -18.46 4.05 16.87
CA SER A 18 -19.73 4.00 16.13
C SER A 18 -20.35 5.38 15.93
N SER A 19 -20.06 6.32 16.82
CA SER A 19 -20.56 7.70 16.74
C SER A 19 -19.61 8.65 16.02
N LYS A 20 -18.43 8.17 15.65
CA LYS A 20 -17.41 9.00 15.00
C LYS A 20 -17.67 9.10 13.51
N ASP A 21 -17.52 10.31 12.98
CA ASP A 21 -17.66 10.52 11.53
C ASP A 21 -16.62 9.74 10.75
N THR A 22 -17.02 9.26 9.59
CA THR A 22 -16.11 8.60 8.67
C THR A 22 -15.11 9.63 8.14
N THR A 23 -13.83 9.32 8.24
CA THR A 23 -12.76 10.15 7.70
C THR A 23 -12.05 9.43 6.58
N GLN A 24 -11.55 10.22 5.64
CA GLN A 24 -10.73 9.71 4.56
C GLN A 24 -9.28 9.71 5.01
N ARG A 25 -8.62 8.56 4.90
CA ARG A 25 -7.22 8.43 5.26
C ARG A 25 -6.44 7.86 4.08
N THR A 26 -5.24 8.40 3.87
CA THR A 26 -4.39 7.98 2.76
C THR A 26 -3.01 7.65 3.29
N ALA A 27 -2.48 6.53 2.84
CA ALA A 27 -1.10 6.14 3.10
C ALA A 27 -0.38 5.92 1.78
N ILE A 28 0.88 6.27 1.74
CA ILE A 28 1.75 6.05 0.58
C ILE A 28 2.94 5.25 1.04
N ALA A 29 3.22 4.16 0.33
CA ALA A 29 4.40 3.33 0.58
C ALA A 29 5.26 3.31 -0.67
N TYR A 30 6.55 3.16 -0.45
CA TYR A 30 7.55 3.14 -1.50
C TYR A 30 8.36 1.86 -1.39
N GLY A 31 8.70 1.28 -2.53
CA GLY A 31 9.60 0.15 -2.61
C GLY A 31 10.42 0.22 -3.88
N GLU A 32 11.50 -0.55 -3.93
CA GLU A 32 12.31 -0.62 -5.13
C GLU A 32 12.89 -2.02 -5.28
N ILE A 33 13.16 -2.40 -6.53
CA ILE A 33 13.82 -3.66 -6.85
C ILE A 33 14.90 -3.42 -7.89
N CYS A 34 16.11 -3.90 -7.62
CA CYS A 34 17.23 -3.84 -8.55
C CYS A 34 17.15 -5.03 -9.49
N VAL A 35 17.03 -4.80 -10.79
CA VAL A 35 16.86 -5.87 -11.76
C VAL A 35 17.96 -5.89 -12.84
N GLY A 36 18.77 -4.85 -12.92
CA GLY A 36 19.80 -4.74 -13.94
C GLY A 36 19.28 -4.17 -15.25
N GLN A 37 20.20 -3.65 -16.05
CA GLN A 37 19.86 -2.93 -17.27
C GLN A 37 19.20 -3.83 -18.33
N GLU A 38 19.65 -5.06 -18.46
CA GLU A 38 19.10 -5.98 -19.43
C GLU A 38 17.61 -6.24 -19.20
N ILE A 39 17.23 -6.47 -17.95
CA ILE A 39 15.81 -6.71 -17.60
C ILE A 39 15.00 -5.43 -17.77
N LEU A 40 15.55 -4.28 -17.39
CA LEU A 40 14.85 -3.00 -17.58
C LEU A 40 14.51 -2.74 -19.04
N GLU A 41 15.47 -2.98 -19.95
CA GLU A 41 15.24 -2.79 -21.37
C GLU A 41 14.17 -3.72 -21.90
N LYS A 42 14.17 -4.97 -21.46
CA LYS A 42 13.15 -5.93 -21.88
C LYS A 42 11.76 -5.52 -21.40
N ILE A 43 11.66 -4.99 -20.20
CA ILE A 43 10.38 -4.53 -19.65
C ILE A 43 9.88 -3.32 -20.44
N GLU A 44 10.74 -2.33 -20.69
CA GLU A 44 10.35 -1.13 -21.43
C GLU A 44 9.94 -1.44 -22.87
N ASN A 45 10.59 -2.39 -23.50
CA ASN A 45 10.33 -2.75 -24.88
C ASN A 45 9.28 -3.84 -25.02
N HIS A 46 8.61 -4.21 -23.93
CA HIS A 46 7.59 -5.26 -23.91
C HIS A 46 8.08 -6.60 -24.47
N GLN A 47 9.35 -6.93 -24.20
CA GLN A 47 9.99 -8.13 -24.71
C GLN A 47 10.02 -9.29 -23.73
N MET A 48 9.32 -9.17 -22.59
CA MET A 48 9.24 -10.26 -21.63
C MET A 48 8.28 -11.33 -22.15
N LYS A 49 8.67 -12.60 -21.96
CA LYS A 49 7.87 -13.74 -22.42
C LYS A 49 6.46 -13.79 -21.83
N LYS A 50 6.28 -13.26 -20.63
CA LYS A 50 4.99 -13.27 -19.94
C LYS A 50 4.14 -12.04 -20.24
N GLY A 51 4.53 -11.24 -21.23
CA GLY A 51 3.80 -10.05 -21.63
C GLY A 51 4.15 -8.82 -20.80
N ASP A 52 3.19 -7.95 -20.54
CA ASP A 52 3.41 -6.71 -19.82
C ASP A 52 3.57 -6.96 -18.31
N VAL A 53 4.81 -7.12 -17.88
CA VAL A 53 5.17 -7.45 -16.50
C VAL A 53 4.68 -6.40 -15.52
N LEU A 54 4.80 -5.12 -15.85
CA LEU A 54 4.39 -4.06 -14.94
C LEU A 54 2.87 -3.99 -14.77
N SER A 55 2.12 -4.26 -15.83
CA SER A 55 0.65 -4.33 -15.72
C SER A 55 0.20 -5.47 -14.82
N VAL A 56 0.83 -6.64 -14.96
CA VAL A 56 0.53 -7.79 -14.11
C VAL A 56 0.92 -7.49 -12.65
N ALA A 57 2.07 -6.87 -12.44
CA ALA A 57 2.53 -6.51 -11.11
C ALA A 57 1.59 -5.49 -10.45
N ARG A 58 1.06 -4.55 -11.22
CA ARG A 58 0.09 -3.57 -10.72
C ARG A 58 -1.17 -4.26 -10.20
N ILE A 59 -1.71 -5.16 -11.00
CA ILE A 59 -2.91 -5.91 -10.59
C ILE A 59 -2.63 -6.73 -9.34
N ALA A 60 -1.49 -7.42 -9.30
CA ALA A 60 -1.11 -8.21 -8.13
C ALA A 60 -0.98 -7.34 -6.87
N GLY A 61 -0.41 -6.15 -7.00
CA GLY A 61 -0.29 -5.22 -5.88
C GLY A 61 -1.63 -4.76 -5.36
N ILE A 62 -2.57 -4.45 -6.25
CA ILE A 62 -3.91 -4.05 -5.87
C ILE A 62 -4.62 -5.19 -5.13
N MET A 63 -4.52 -6.40 -5.65
CA MET A 63 -5.11 -7.58 -5.01
C MET A 63 -4.50 -7.84 -3.64
N ALA A 64 -3.20 -7.66 -3.49
CA ALA A 64 -2.50 -7.85 -2.23
C ALA A 64 -3.02 -6.87 -1.16
N VAL A 65 -3.19 -5.59 -1.53
CA VAL A 65 -3.76 -4.60 -0.62
C VAL A 65 -5.16 -5.02 -0.14
N LYS A 66 -6.00 -5.50 -1.06
CA LYS A 66 -7.35 -5.94 -0.72
C LYS A 66 -7.37 -7.14 0.23
N LYS A 67 -6.32 -7.96 0.22
CA LYS A 67 -6.22 -9.16 1.07
C LYS A 67 -5.41 -8.95 2.33
N THR A 68 -5.01 -7.74 2.63
CA THR A 68 -4.14 -7.47 3.79
C THR A 68 -4.74 -7.95 5.11
N SER A 69 -6.03 -7.76 5.32
CA SER A 69 -6.68 -8.20 6.56
C SER A 69 -6.66 -9.73 6.73
N ASP A 70 -6.51 -10.48 5.65
CA ASP A 70 -6.41 -11.94 5.72
C ASP A 70 -5.00 -12.41 6.07
N ILE A 71 -4.00 -11.55 5.84
CA ILE A 71 -2.58 -11.90 6.01
C ILE A 71 -2.04 -11.40 7.34
N ILE A 72 -2.46 -10.22 7.76
CA ILE A 72 -1.98 -9.59 8.99
C ILE A 72 -2.96 -9.87 10.12
N PRO A 73 -2.57 -10.63 11.17
CA PRO A 73 -3.49 -11.12 12.18
C PRO A 73 -4.34 -10.07 12.90
N LEU A 74 -3.80 -8.89 13.16
CA LEU A 74 -4.51 -7.86 13.92
C LEU A 74 -5.01 -6.70 13.05
N CYS A 75 -5.00 -6.89 11.73
CA CYS A 75 -5.50 -5.88 10.82
C CYS A 75 -6.99 -6.08 10.59
N HIS A 76 -7.77 -5.03 10.83
CA HIS A 76 -9.20 -5.06 10.54
C HIS A 76 -9.47 -4.85 9.05
N PRO A 77 -10.55 -5.43 8.52
CA PRO A 77 -10.99 -5.09 7.17
C PRO A 77 -11.28 -3.60 7.06
N LEU A 78 -10.77 -2.98 6.01
CA LEU A 78 -10.93 -1.55 5.76
C LEU A 78 -11.78 -1.32 4.52
N LEU A 79 -12.59 -0.27 4.54
CA LEU A 79 -13.34 0.15 3.37
C LEU A 79 -12.41 0.96 2.46
N LEU A 80 -11.86 0.30 1.45
CA LEU A 80 -10.91 0.91 0.53
C LEU A 80 -11.65 1.65 -0.57
N SER A 81 -11.33 2.94 -0.73
CA SER A 81 -11.96 3.76 -1.77
C SER A 81 -11.06 3.96 -2.97
N LYS A 82 -9.75 3.84 -2.79
CA LYS A 82 -8.79 4.01 -3.88
C LYS A 82 -7.50 3.25 -3.58
N ILE A 83 -7.01 2.55 -4.59
CA ILE A 83 -5.70 1.90 -4.54
C ILE A 83 -5.00 2.23 -5.85
N THR A 84 -3.81 2.80 -5.77
CA THR A 84 -2.97 3.01 -6.95
C THR A 84 -1.62 2.37 -6.73
N VAL A 85 -1.10 1.74 -7.77
CA VAL A 85 0.25 1.19 -7.78
C VAL A 85 0.92 1.71 -9.04
N ASP A 86 1.95 2.50 -8.88
CA ASP A 86 2.68 3.11 -9.98
C ASP A 86 4.14 2.70 -9.95
N PHE A 87 4.73 2.62 -11.13
CA PHE A 87 6.12 2.23 -11.31
C PHE A 87 6.90 3.32 -12.03
N HIS A 88 8.15 3.47 -11.65
CA HIS A 88 9.08 4.34 -12.32
C HIS A 88 10.37 3.58 -12.57
N ILE A 89 10.82 3.55 -13.82
CA ILE A 89 12.07 2.89 -14.18
C ILE A 89 13.20 3.89 -14.00
N ASN A 90 14.15 3.53 -13.14
CA ASN A 90 15.34 4.33 -12.89
C ASN A 90 16.52 3.66 -13.59
N HIS A 91 16.90 4.17 -14.77
CA HIS A 91 17.99 3.60 -15.57
C HIS A 91 19.35 3.80 -14.92
N GLU A 92 19.55 4.91 -14.25
CA GLU A 92 20.81 5.23 -13.61
C GLU A 92 21.19 4.21 -12.55
N LYS A 93 20.20 3.82 -11.73
CA LYS A 93 20.41 2.86 -10.66
C LYS A 93 20.00 1.43 -11.03
N GLU A 94 19.52 1.23 -12.24
CA GLU A 94 19.09 -0.07 -12.75
C GLU A 94 18.01 -0.73 -11.89
N LEU A 95 17.04 0.07 -11.44
CA LEU A 95 15.98 -0.42 -10.57
C LEU A 95 14.61 0.08 -11.02
N ILE A 96 13.60 -0.59 -10.49
CA ILE A 96 12.21 -0.18 -10.65
C ILE A 96 11.73 0.34 -9.30
N GLU A 97 11.27 1.57 -9.29
CA GLU A 97 10.68 2.20 -8.12
C GLU A 97 9.17 1.98 -8.14
N THR A 98 8.61 1.65 -6.99
CA THR A 98 7.19 1.36 -6.86
C THR A 98 6.57 2.28 -5.82
N TYR A 99 5.45 2.89 -6.16
CA TYR A 99 4.67 3.73 -5.25
C TYR A 99 3.29 3.13 -5.12
N CYS A 100 2.89 2.85 -3.90
CA CYS A 100 1.55 2.35 -3.61
C CYS A 100 0.83 3.38 -2.75
N GLN A 101 -0.33 3.83 -3.22
CA GLN A 101 -1.18 4.74 -2.48
C GLN A 101 -2.50 4.05 -2.17
N VAL A 102 -2.87 4.05 -0.90
CA VAL A 102 -4.12 3.44 -0.45
C VAL A 102 -4.92 4.49 0.30
N THR A 103 -6.16 4.66 -0.10
CA THR A 103 -7.10 5.55 0.56
C THR A 103 -8.26 4.72 1.10
N CYS A 104 -8.62 4.93 2.34
CA CYS A 104 -9.77 4.29 2.94
C CYS A 104 -10.70 5.30 3.60
N LEU A 105 -11.95 4.89 3.70
CA LEU A 105 -12.96 5.60 4.46
C LEU A 105 -13.18 4.79 5.73
N GLY A 106 -12.95 5.41 6.88
CA GLY A 106 -13.09 4.67 8.12
C GLY A 106 -12.46 5.36 9.30
N LYS A 107 -12.26 4.60 10.33
CA LYS A 107 -11.85 5.10 11.64
C LYS A 107 -10.49 4.57 12.08
N THR A 108 -9.84 3.77 11.22
CA THR A 108 -8.52 3.21 11.47
C THR A 108 -7.55 3.62 10.36
N GLY A 109 -6.26 3.59 10.65
CA GLY A 109 -5.23 3.94 9.69
C GLY A 109 -4.99 2.86 8.65
N VAL A 110 -4.31 3.23 7.55
CA VAL A 110 -4.02 2.31 6.44
C VAL A 110 -2.53 2.06 6.24
N GLU A 111 -1.68 2.62 7.08
CA GLU A 111 -0.23 2.53 6.92
C GLU A 111 0.26 1.09 6.92
N THR A 112 -0.26 0.28 7.84
CA THR A 112 0.09 -1.12 7.95
C THR A 112 -0.21 -1.89 6.66
N VAL A 113 -1.33 -1.57 6.03
CA VAL A 113 -1.75 -2.20 4.78
C VAL A 113 -0.71 -1.98 3.68
N SER A 114 -0.30 -0.73 3.48
CA SER A 114 0.65 -0.37 2.43
C SER A 114 2.02 -0.98 2.66
N TYR A 115 2.58 -0.79 3.83
CA TYR A 115 3.96 -1.20 4.11
C TYR A 115 4.17 -2.70 4.04
N THR A 116 3.22 -3.47 4.51
CA THR A 116 3.37 -4.92 4.53
C THR A 116 3.57 -5.50 3.14
N HIS A 117 2.78 -5.06 2.19
CA HIS A 117 2.83 -5.62 0.84
C HIS A 117 3.95 -5.08 -0.02
N LEU A 118 4.53 -3.93 0.33
CA LEU A 118 5.68 -3.40 -0.40
C LEU A 118 7.01 -3.96 0.10
N THR A 119 7.09 -4.36 1.37
CA THR A 119 8.35 -4.87 1.93
C THR A 119 8.54 -6.37 1.75
N LEU A 120 7.47 -7.16 1.81
CA LEU A 120 7.57 -8.61 1.69
C LEU A 120 8.13 -9.09 0.35
N PRO A 121 7.72 -8.55 -0.81
CA PRO A 121 8.22 -9.03 -2.09
C PRO A 121 9.68 -8.75 -2.37
N THR A 122 10.33 -7.89 -1.60
CA THR A 122 11.73 -7.53 -1.81
C THR A 122 12.71 -8.42 -1.07
N THR A 123 12.21 -9.33 -0.26
CA THR A 123 13.06 -10.27 0.50
C THR A 123 13.53 -11.46 -0.28
#